data_1975aa763d2329ecfaccfd90c644f412
#
_entry.id   1975aa763d2329ecfaccfd90c644f412
#
_cell.length_a   1.000
_cell.length_b   1.000
_cell.length_c   1.000
_cell.angle_alpha   90.00
_cell.angle_beta   90.00
_cell.angle_gamma   90.00
#
_symmetry.space_group_name_H-M   'P 1'
#
loop_
_entity.id
_entity.type
_entity.pdbx_description
1 polymer ?
#
loop_
_entity_poly.entity_id
_entity_poly.type
_entity_poly.pdbx_seq_one_letter_code
_entity_poly.pdbx_strand_id
1 'polypeptide(L)'
;TAILRDLLRAFREYAALSGSITMRAFSSRCFSDTKYFERNVRDLFLTIARKYDTELALACDENKLGEREQLAYLGIYARPELYELAGNCNIRTNQGCICIGAAPYGLAIPGTLVDFITEIDLAAIRCITFIENKTNYDAYVLSEKQPEELVVYHGGFLSPQKKRLVTLIAH
;
A
#
# COMPACT_ATOMS: atom_id res chain seq x y z
N THR A 1 10.53 32.21 6.54
CA THR A 1 10.15 32.17 5.12
C THR A 1 8.85 31.43 4.95
N ALA A 2 8.06 31.74 3.88
CA ALA A 2 6.77 31.10 3.63
C ALA A 2 6.91 29.56 3.53
N ILE A 3 7.91 29.07 2.81
CA ILE A 3 8.15 27.65 2.61
C ILE A 3 8.40 26.88 3.93
N LEU A 4 9.07 27.47 4.92
CA LEU A 4 9.27 26.82 6.20
C LEU A 4 7.96 26.68 6.97
N ARG A 5 7.07 27.65 6.89
CA ARG A 5 5.74 27.57 7.48
C ARG A 5 4.90 26.46 6.83
N ASP A 6 4.94 26.37 5.51
CA ASP A 6 4.23 25.35 4.76
C ASP A 6 4.77 23.96 5.07
N LEU A 7 6.09 23.83 5.19
CA LEU A 7 6.74 22.59 5.58
C LEU A 7 6.36 22.13 6.99
N LEU A 8 6.40 23.05 7.97
CA LEU A 8 5.98 22.75 9.34
C LEU A 8 4.51 22.32 9.38
N ARG A 9 3.65 22.96 8.57
CA ARG A 9 2.24 22.59 8.44
C ARG A 9 2.10 21.18 7.88
N ALA A 10 2.85 20.83 6.84
CA ALA A 10 2.84 19.49 6.27
C ALA A 10 3.30 18.42 7.27
N PHE A 11 4.40 18.65 8.01
CA PHE A 11 4.87 17.71 9.03
C PHE A 11 3.88 17.58 10.20
N ARG A 12 3.22 18.66 10.59
CA ARG A 12 2.19 18.62 11.63
C ARG A 12 0.98 17.76 11.21
N GLU A 13 0.48 17.95 9.99
CA GLU A 13 -0.59 17.14 9.44
C GLU A 13 -0.17 15.68 9.26
N TYR A 14 1.09 15.44 8.82
CA TYR A 14 1.65 14.10 8.72
C TYR A 14 1.70 13.38 10.07
N ALA A 15 2.18 14.04 11.12
CA ALA A 15 2.22 13.49 12.47
C ALA A 15 0.84 13.18 13.06
N ALA A 16 -0.21 13.82 12.55
CA ALA A 16 -1.60 13.60 12.98
C ALA A 16 -2.32 12.50 12.17
N LEU A 17 -1.66 11.89 11.18
CA LEU A 17 -2.26 10.82 10.38
C LEU A 17 -2.39 9.54 11.22
N SER A 18 -3.60 9.00 11.25
CA SER A 18 -3.90 7.70 11.88
C SER A 18 -3.90 6.53 10.88
N GLY A 19 -3.50 6.76 9.63
CA GLY A 19 -3.49 5.79 8.54
C GLY A 19 -3.06 6.42 7.23
N SER A 20 -3.27 5.73 6.13
CA SER A 20 -2.86 6.20 4.81
C SER A 20 -3.82 7.23 4.23
N ILE A 21 -3.28 8.14 3.41
CA ILE A 21 -4.04 9.23 2.78
C ILE A 21 -3.62 9.43 1.33
N THR A 22 -4.53 9.87 0.46
CA THR A 22 -4.13 10.29 -0.89
C THR A 22 -3.38 11.61 -0.84
N MET A 23 -2.38 11.79 -1.68
CA MET A 23 -1.60 13.02 -1.78
C MET A 23 -2.48 14.26 -1.99
N ARG A 24 -3.57 14.13 -2.76
CA ARG A 24 -4.53 15.23 -2.95
C ARG A 24 -5.30 15.57 -1.69
N ALA A 25 -5.77 14.57 -0.95
CA ALA A 25 -6.45 14.79 0.31
C ALA A 25 -5.50 15.36 1.37
N PHE A 26 -4.25 14.87 1.42
CA PHE A 26 -3.20 15.44 2.27
C PHE A 26 -2.93 16.91 1.93
N SER A 27 -2.74 17.22 0.64
CA SER A 27 -2.57 18.61 0.17
C SER A 27 -3.74 19.51 0.57
N SER A 28 -4.99 19.06 0.41
CA SER A 28 -6.18 19.81 0.81
C SER A 28 -6.24 20.06 2.31
N ARG A 29 -5.87 19.09 3.14
CA ARG A 29 -5.81 19.27 4.60
C ARG A 29 -4.75 20.31 5.00
N CYS A 30 -3.58 20.24 4.36
CA CYS A 30 -2.50 21.19 4.64
C CYS A 30 -2.79 22.60 4.11
N PHE A 31 -3.30 22.74 2.90
CA PHE A 31 -3.20 24.00 2.14
C PHE A 31 -4.52 24.46 1.49
N SER A 32 -5.61 23.71 1.67
CA SER A 32 -6.90 23.95 0.98
C SER A 32 -6.80 23.93 -0.56
N ASP A 33 -5.69 23.40 -1.11
CA ASP A 33 -5.42 23.21 -2.53
C ASP A 33 -4.90 21.78 -2.74
N THR A 34 -5.54 21.04 -3.64
CA THR A 34 -5.27 19.62 -3.89
C THR A 34 -3.90 19.33 -4.49
N LYS A 35 -3.24 20.34 -5.04
CA LYS A 35 -1.95 20.20 -5.75
C LYS A 35 -0.81 21.01 -5.14
N TYR A 36 -1.09 21.84 -4.14
CA TYR A 36 -0.08 22.74 -3.56
C TYR A 36 1.09 21.97 -2.96
N PHE A 37 0.80 20.92 -2.18
CA PHE A 37 1.84 20.05 -1.60
C PHE A 37 2.78 19.48 -2.68
N GLU A 38 2.21 18.88 -3.71
CA GLU A 38 2.97 18.26 -4.79
C GLU A 38 3.89 19.25 -5.50
N ARG A 39 3.41 20.47 -5.74
CA ARG A 39 4.13 21.47 -6.52
C ARG A 39 5.19 22.24 -5.75
N ASN A 40 4.98 22.46 -4.44
CA ASN A 40 5.75 23.44 -3.70
C ASN A 40 6.45 22.89 -2.46
N VAL A 41 5.99 21.77 -1.89
CA VAL A 41 6.42 21.32 -0.57
C VAL A 41 7.03 19.92 -0.59
N ARG A 42 6.56 19.06 -1.48
CA ARG A 42 6.88 17.63 -1.53
C ARG A 42 8.37 17.34 -1.48
N ASP A 43 9.16 17.96 -2.34
CA ASP A 43 10.59 17.63 -2.51
C ASP A 43 11.39 17.98 -1.26
N LEU A 44 11.09 19.12 -0.65
CA LEU A 44 11.70 19.53 0.61
C LEU A 44 11.20 18.65 1.77
N PHE A 45 9.92 18.29 1.78
CA PHE A 45 9.33 17.39 2.76
C PHE A 45 10.03 16.01 2.72
N LEU A 46 10.20 15.41 1.54
CA LEU A 46 10.89 14.14 1.37
C LEU A 46 12.37 14.24 1.77
N THR A 47 13.05 15.31 1.41
CA THR A 47 14.45 15.53 1.79
C THR A 47 14.61 15.52 3.30
N ILE A 48 13.73 16.18 4.02
CA ILE A 48 13.76 16.23 5.48
C ILE A 48 13.29 14.91 6.10
N ALA A 49 12.21 14.30 5.57
CA ALA A 49 11.76 13.01 6.04
C ALA A 49 12.88 11.96 5.98
N ARG A 50 13.58 11.83 4.85
CA ARG A 50 14.73 10.92 4.70
C ARG A 50 15.87 11.21 5.66
N LYS A 51 16.07 12.45 6.04
CA LYS A 51 17.16 12.84 6.97
C LYS A 51 16.88 12.38 8.40
N TYR A 52 15.62 12.36 8.80
CA TYR A 52 15.22 12.12 10.21
C TYR A 52 14.50 10.78 10.42
N ASP A 53 14.06 10.11 9.36
CA ASP A 53 13.49 8.77 9.38
C ASP A 53 14.53 7.79 8.83
N THR A 54 15.18 7.06 9.75
CA THR A 54 16.23 6.10 9.42
C THR A 54 15.70 4.89 8.64
N GLU A 55 14.46 4.47 8.90
CA GLU A 55 13.86 3.35 8.18
C GLU A 55 13.54 3.73 6.74
N LEU A 56 12.99 4.94 6.52
CA LEU A 56 12.80 5.47 5.18
C LEU A 56 14.13 5.61 4.43
N ALA A 57 15.16 6.12 5.10
CA ALA A 57 16.49 6.27 4.50
C ALA A 57 17.05 4.93 4.02
N LEU A 58 17.03 3.91 4.90
CA LEU A 58 17.45 2.55 4.55
C LEU A 58 16.65 1.97 3.40
N ALA A 59 15.32 2.09 3.45
CA ALA A 59 14.45 1.61 2.37
C ALA A 59 14.76 2.30 1.02
N CYS A 60 15.07 3.60 1.04
CA CYS A 60 15.47 4.35 -0.15
C CYS A 60 16.79 3.84 -0.73
N ASP A 61 17.77 3.55 0.11
CA ASP A 61 19.11 3.13 -0.32
C ASP A 61 19.09 1.68 -0.85
N GLU A 62 18.37 0.78 -0.17
CA GLU A 62 18.26 -0.63 -0.55
C GLU A 62 17.44 -0.83 -1.83
N ASN A 63 16.34 -0.10 -1.99
CA ASN A 63 15.36 -0.34 -3.06
C ASN A 63 15.35 0.75 -4.14
N LYS A 64 16.21 1.77 -4.04
CA LYS A 64 16.27 2.92 -4.98
C LYS A 64 14.90 3.58 -5.19
N LEU A 65 14.18 3.81 -4.09
CA LEU A 65 12.81 4.31 -4.13
C LEU A 65 12.71 5.67 -4.81
N GLY A 66 11.83 5.78 -5.80
CA GLY A 66 11.42 7.05 -6.38
C GLY A 66 10.55 7.87 -5.41
N GLU A 67 10.30 9.15 -5.73
CA GLU A 67 9.53 10.06 -4.87
C GLU A 67 8.13 9.53 -4.50
N ARG A 68 7.46 8.85 -5.45
CA ARG A 68 6.13 8.27 -5.20
C ARG A 68 6.16 7.13 -4.22
N GLU A 69 7.18 6.30 -4.29
CA GLU A 69 7.39 5.16 -3.39
C GLU A 69 7.79 5.63 -2.00
N GLN A 70 8.62 6.68 -1.91
CA GLN A 70 8.96 7.33 -0.65
C GLN A 70 7.73 7.91 0.04
N LEU A 71 6.86 8.61 -0.70
CA LEU A 71 5.60 9.11 -0.16
C LEU A 71 4.67 7.96 0.26
N ALA A 72 4.57 6.89 -0.55
CA ALA A 72 3.78 5.72 -0.20
C ALA A 72 4.30 5.04 1.06
N TYR A 73 5.63 4.98 1.25
CA TYR A 73 6.25 4.51 2.48
C TYR A 73 5.77 5.31 3.71
N LEU A 74 5.62 6.62 3.56
CA LEU A 74 5.09 7.53 4.58
C LEU A 74 3.55 7.51 4.67
N GLY A 75 2.87 6.60 3.96
CA GLY A 75 1.41 6.52 3.96
C GLY A 75 0.72 7.59 3.11
N ILE A 76 1.46 8.37 2.31
CA ILE A 76 0.91 9.38 1.39
C ILE A 76 1.04 8.85 -0.04
N TYR A 77 -0.05 8.48 -0.69
CA TYR A 77 0.00 7.83 -2.00
C TYR A 77 -0.75 8.63 -3.09
N ALA A 78 -0.27 8.53 -4.33
CA ALA A 78 -0.93 9.19 -5.47
C ALA A 78 -2.28 8.52 -5.80
N ARG A 79 -2.31 7.19 -5.74
CA ARG A 79 -3.49 6.31 -5.86
C ARG A 79 -3.32 5.15 -4.91
N PRO A 80 -4.42 4.59 -4.37
CA PRO A 80 -4.33 3.36 -3.59
C PRO A 80 -3.61 2.28 -4.40
N GLU A 81 -2.65 1.61 -3.78
CA GLU A 81 -2.11 0.38 -4.35
C GLU A 81 -3.24 -0.64 -4.46
N LEU A 82 -3.18 -1.46 -5.49
CA LEU A 82 -4.09 -2.58 -5.65
C LEU A 82 -3.31 -3.86 -5.39
N TYR A 83 -3.84 -4.71 -4.54
CA TYR A 83 -3.33 -6.04 -4.28
C TYR A 83 -4.27 -7.05 -4.91
N GLU A 84 -3.75 -7.91 -5.75
CA GLU A 84 -4.57 -8.92 -6.41
C GLU A 84 -4.37 -10.26 -5.73
N LEU A 85 -5.48 -10.91 -5.44
CA LEU A 85 -5.57 -12.16 -4.72
C LEU A 85 -6.44 -13.12 -5.53
N ALA A 86 -5.93 -14.32 -5.81
CA ALA A 86 -6.68 -15.36 -6.49
C ALA A 86 -6.59 -16.67 -5.69
N GLY A 87 -7.71 -17.12 -5.15
CA GLY A 87 -7.77 -18.34 -4.34
C GLY A 87 -9.07 -18.46 -3.56
N ASN A 88 -9.33 -19.63 -3.03
CA ASN A 88 -10.53 -19.87 -2.23
C ASN A 88 -10.34 -19.43 -0.77
N CYS A 89 -10.31 -18.12 -0.57
CA CYS A 89 -10.17 -17.52 0.76
C CYS A 89 -11.21 -16.42 0.99
N ASN A 90 -11.40 -16.05 2.27
CA ASN A 90 -12.28 -14.99 2.68
C ASN A 90 -11.50 -13.94 3.48
N ILE A 91 -11.77 -12.67 3.19
CA ILE A 91 -11.21 -11.54 3.95
C ILE A 91 -12.32 -11.02 4.88
N ARG A 92 -12.09 -11.08 6.19
CA ARG A 92 -12.96 -10.50 7.19
C ARG A 92 -12.52 -9.09 7.54
N THR A 93 -13.47 -8.20 7.62
CA THR A 93 -13.27 -6.82 8.07
C THR A 93 -14.23 -6.51 9.21
N ASN A 94 -14.03 -5.39 9.89
CA ASN A 94 -14.99 -4.91 10.89
C ASN A 94 -16.40 -4.58 10.32
N GLN A 95 -16.56 -4.56 8.99
CA GLN A 95 -17.83 -4.24 8.32
C GLN A 95 -18.46 -5.43 7.59
N GLY A 96 -17.75 -6.54 7.43
CA GLY A 96 -18.27 -7.71 6.72
C GLY A 96 -17.19 -8.63 6.18
N CYS A 97 -17.61 -9.51 5.26
CA CYS A 97 -16.74 -10.51 4.65
C CYS A 97 -16.69 -10.35 3.13
N ILE A 98 -15.50 -10.46 2.57
CA ILE A 98 -15.24 -10.44 1.12
C ILE A 98 -14.79 -11.84 0.72
N CYS A 99 -15.58 -12.52 -0.12
CA CYS A 99 -15.25 -13.82 -0.64
C CYS A 99 -14.39 -13.68 -1.91
N ILE A 100 -13.11 -13.95 -1.81
CA ILE A 100 -12.17 -13.93 -2.96
C ILE A 100 -12.48 -15.12 -3.89
N GLY A 101 -12.83 -16.28 -3.32
CA GLY A 101 -13.16 -17.48 -4.08
C GLY A 101 -14.35 -17.35 -5.01
N ALA A 102 -15.20 -16.35 -4.85
CA ALA A 102 -16.30 -16.07 -5.76
C ALA A 102 -15.83 -15.53 -7.13
N ALA A 103 -14.58 -15.08 -7.24
CA ALA A 103 -13.98 -14.58 -8.48
C ALA A 103 -12.96 -15.61 -9.01
N PRO A 104 -13.25 -16.33 -10.10
CA PRO A 104 -12.39 -17.41 -10.60
C PRO A 104 -10.94 -16.99 -10.91
N TYR A 105 -10.77 -15.73 -11.32
CA TYR A 105 -9.47 -15.14 -11.68
C TYR A 105 -8.95 -14.17 -10.62
N GLY A 106 -9.58 -14.14 -9.44
CA GLY A 106 -9.18 -13.30 -8.32
C GLY A 106 -9.84 -11.93 -8.30
N LEU A 107 -9.54 -11.20 -7.25
CA LEU A 107 -10.01 -9.84 -7.00
C LEU A 107 -8.84 -8.90 -6.70
N ALA A 108 -8.93 -7.68 -7.19
CA ALA A 108 -8.08 -6.59 -6.78
C ALA A 108 -8.71 -5.86 -5.59
N ILE A 109 -7.98 -5.79 -4.47
CA ILE A 109 -8.39 -5.04 -3.29
C ILE A 109 -7.53 -3.78 -3.13
N PRO A 110 -8.09 -2.64 -2.75
CA PRO A 110 -7.29 -1.45 -2.50
C PRO A 110 -6.45 -1.62 -1.23
N GLY A 111 -5.21 -1.14 -1.23
CA GLY A 111 -4.32 -1.19 -0.08
C GLY A 111 -4.90 -0.52 1.17
N THR A 112 -5.76 0.48 1.01
CA THR A 112 -6.50 1.10 2.11
C THR A 112 -7.45 0.14 2.84
N LEU A 113 -7.85 -0.96 2.21
CA LEU A 113 -8.68 -1.98 2.86
C LEU A 113 -7.88 -2.76 3.91
N VAL A 114 -6.56 -2.89 3.73
CA VAL A 114 -5.70 -3.68 4.62
C VAL A 114 -5.79 -3.22 6.08
N ASP A 115 -6.00 -1.93 6.30
CA ASP A 115 -6.14 -1.38 7.66
C ASP A 115 -7.42 -1.81 8.37
N PHE A 116 -8.41 -2.28 7.62
CA PHE A 116 -9.70 -2.75 8.14
C PHE A 116 -9.79 -4.28 8.21
N ILE A 117 -8.79 -5.02 7.68
CA ILE A 117 -8.78 -6.48 7.72
C ILE A 117 -8.51 -6.93 9.16
N THR A 118 -9.41 -7.76 9.67
CA THR A 118 -9.30 -8.40 10.98
C THR A 118 -8.77 -9.83 10.89
N GLU A 119 -9.07 -10.52 9.78
CA GLU A 119 -8.69 -11.92 9.55
C GLU A 119 -8.70 -12.23 8.06
N ILE A 120 -7.81 -13.12 7.62
CA ILE A 120 -7.88 -13.78 6.31
C ILE A 120 -8.07 -15.27 6.56
N ASP A 121 -9.25 -15.79 6.21
CA ASP A 121 -9.58 -17.19 6.36
C ASP A 121 -8.95 -18.00 5.21
N LEU A 122 -7.94 -18.77 5.55
CA LEU A 122 -7.14 -19.60 4.65
C LEU A 122 -7.40 -21.11 4.83
N ALA A 123 -8.51 -21.50 5.47
CA ALA A 123 -8.79 -22.91 5.80
C ALA A 123 -8.78 -23.85 4.58
N ALA A 124 -9.10 -23.33 3.39
CA ALA A 124 -9.08 -24.08 2.12
C ALA A 124 -7.73 -23.97 1.37
N ILE A 125 -6.75 -23.27 1.92
CA ILE A 125 -5.47 -22.97 1.26
C ILE A 125 -4.35 -23.82 1.86
N ARG A 126 -3.56 -24.45 1.03
CA ARG A 126 -2.36 -25.24 1.41
C ARG A 126 -1.07 -24.63 0.92
N CYS A 127 -1.15 -23.79 -0.10
CA CYS A 127 0.02 -23.14 -0.70
C CYS A 127 -0.27 -21.68 -0.96
N ILE A 128 0.72 -20.82 -0.71
CA ILE A 128 0.64 -19.40 -1.01
C ILE A 128 1.79 -19.05 -1.94
N THR A 129 1.46 -18.53 -3.12
CA THR A 129 2.41 -18.14 -4.16
C THR A 129 2.42 -16.63 -4.31
N PHE A 130 3.57 -16.01 -4.11
CA PHE A 130 3.75 -14.58 -4.33
C PHE A 130 4.40 -14.33 -5.70
N ILE A 131 3.77 -13.50 -6.52
CA ILE A 131 4.26 -13.16 -7.86
C ILE A 131 4.46 -11.65 -7.97
N GLU A 132 5.65 -11.24 -8.37
CA GLU A 132 6.02 -9.82 -8.51
C GLU A 132 5.63 -9.25 -9.87
N ASN A 133 5.76 -10.03 -10.93
CA ASN A 133 5.49 -9.58 -12.29
C ASN A 133 4.01 -9.77 -12.64
N LYS A 134 3.33 -8.70 -13.09
CA LYS A 134 1.90 -8.72 -13.39
C LYS A 134 1.55 -9.71 -14.52
N THR A 135 2.33 -9.73 -15.59
CA THR A 135 2.09 -10.64 -16.71
C THR A 135 2.22 -12.10 -16.29
N ASN A 136 3.20 -12.41 -15.44
CA ASN A 136 3.38 -13.76 -14.91
C ASN A 136 2.24 -14.13 -13.95
N TYR A 137 1.77 -13.19 -13.11
CA TYR A 137 0.61 -13.41 -12.26
C TYR A 137 -0.63 -13.76 -13.10
N ASP A 138 -0.93 -12.96 -14.11
CA ASP A 138 -2.10 -13.18 -14.97
C ASP A 138 -2.01 -14.55 -15.69
N ALA A 139 -0.86 -14.86 -16.26
CA ALA A 139 -0.64 -16.15 -16.93
C ALA A 139 -0.80 -17.32 -15.95
N TYR A 140 -0.20 -17.23 -14.77
CA TYR A 140 -0.25 -18.28 -13.77
C TYR A 140 -1.67 -18.52 -13.24
N VAL A 141 -2.38 -17.47 -12.91
CA VAL A 141 -3.77 -17.57 -12.41
C VAL A 141 -4.70 -18.18 -13.45
N LEU A 142 -4.48 -17.87 -14.74
CA LEU A 142 -5.32 -18.36 -15.84
C LEU A 142 -5.06 -19.83 -16.20
N SER A 143 -3.84 -20.33 -16.04
CA SER A 143 -3.44 -21.63 -16.61
C SER A 143 -2.85 -22.63 -15.63
N GLU A 144 -2.27 -22.18 -14.50
CA GLU A 144 -1.44 -23.05 -13.66
C GLU A 144 -1.92 -23.12 -12.20
N LYS A 145 -2.68 -22.10 -11.71
CA LYS A 145 -3.14 -22.02 -10.32
C LYS A 145 -3.90 -23.28 -9.88
N GLN A 146 -3.50 -23.83 -8.74
CA GLN A 146 -4.15 -25.00 -8.15
C GLN A 146 -5.39 -24.60 -7.30
N PRO A 147 -6.35 -25.53 -7.08
CA PRO A 147 -7.56 -25.24 -6.29
C PRO A 147 -7.30 -24.81 -4.84
N GLU A 148 -6.30 -25.42 -4.18
CA GLU A 148 -5.94 -25.15 -2.78
C GLU A 148 -4.80 -24.13 -2.65
N GLU A 149 -4.66 -23.26 -3.65
CA GLU A 149 -3.61 -22.24 -3.72
C GLU A 149 -4.19 -20.83 -3.64
N LEU A 150 -3.53 -19.99 -2.85
CA LEU A 150 -3.69 -18.54 -2.87
C LEU A 150 -2.53 -17.92 -3.64
N VAL A 151 -2.81 -17.27 -4.76
CA VAL A 151 -1.83 -16.50 -5.52
C VAL A 151 -1.99 -15.02 -5.22
N VAL A 152 -0.89 -14.38 -4.85
CA VAL A 152 -0.84 -12.97 -4.46
C VAL A 152 0.06 -12.21 -5.41
N TYR A 153 -0.50 -11.24 -6.13
CA TYR A 153 0.30 -10.26 -6.85
C TYR A 153 0.71 -9.15 -5.89
N HIS A 154 2.01 -8.98 -5.68
CA HIS A 154 2.51 -7.95 -4.78
C HIS A 154 3.22 -6.80 -5.50
N GLY A 155 3.62 -6.95 -6.75
CA GLY A 155 4.31 -5.94 -7.59
C GLY A 155 5.40 -5.17 -6.85
N GLY A 156 6.61 -5.14 -7.33
CA GLY A 156 7.70 -4.30 -6.86
C GLY A 156 7.88 -4.17 -5.33
N PHE A 157 8.21 -2.95 -4.91
CA PHE A 157 8.54 -2.61 -3.51
C PHE A 157 7.42 -2.97 -2.51
N LEU A 158 7.84 -3.55 -1.37
CA LEU A 158 6.93 -3.88 -0.25
C LEU A 158 6.67 -2.64 0.62
N SER A 159 5.62 -1.90 0.29
CA SER A 159 5.11 -0.82 1.15
C SER A 159 4.69 -1.33 2.53
N PRO A 160 4.54 -0.47 3.55
CA PRO A 160 4.06 -0.87 4.86
C PRO A 160 2.71 -1.61 4.81
N GLN A 161 1.77 -1.20 3.95
CA GLN A 161 0.51 -1.92 3.76
C GLN A 161 0.71 -3.30 3.14
N LYS A 162 1.61 -3.45 2.15
CA LYS A 162 1.94 -4.77 1.59
C LYS A 162 2.56 -5.67 2.64
N LYS A 163 3.51 -5.17 3.43
CA LYS A 163 4.10 -5.92 4.55
C LYS A 163 3.02 -6.40 5.51
N ARG A 164 2.08 -5.52 5.89
CA ARG A 164 0.95 -5.87 6.74
C ARG A 164 0.06 -6.95 6.11
N LEU A 165 -0.29 -6.83 4.82
CA LEU A 165 -1.07 -7.86 4.12
C LEU A 165 -0.34 -9.20 4.11
N VAL A 166 0.96 -9.21 3.81
CA VAL A 166 1.78 -10.44 3.84
C VAL A 166 1.78 -11.05 5.24
N THR A 167 1.91 -10.23 6.29
CA THR A 167 1.85 -10.69 7.68
C THR A 167 0.49 -11.32 8.01
N LEU A 168 -0.62 -10.70 7.57
CA LEU A 168 -1.98 -11.24 7.77
C LEU A 168 -2.22 -12.55 7.03
N ILE A 169 -1.54 -12.78 5.90
CA ILE A 169 -1.60 -14.01 5.13
C ILE A 169 -0.71 -15.11 5.75
N ALA A 170 0.37 -14.74 6.44
CA ALA A 170 1.34 -15.68 7.01
C ALA A 170 0.96 -16.19 8.40
N HIS A 171 -0.07 -15.65 9.03
CA HIS A 171 -0.60 -16.03 10.35
C HIS A 171 -1.94 -16.69 10.27
#